data_09fed7ecd3a09b03f3544f1fb279bdb7
#
_entry.id   09fed7ecd3a09b03f3544f1fb279bdb7
#
_cell.length_a   1.000
_cell.length_b   1.000
_cell.length_c   1.000
_cell.angle_alpha   90.00
_cell.angle_beta   90.00
_cell.angle_gamma   90.00
#
_symmetry.space_group_name_H-M   'P 1'
#
loop_
_entity.id
_entity.type
_entity.pdbx_description
1 polymer ?
#
loop_
_entity_poly.entity_id
_entity_poly.type
_entity_poly.pdbx_seq_one_letter_code
_entity_poly.pdbx_strand_id
1 'polypeptide(L)'
;MEKTMKIQKLLPIQDRQYTDQQGQPRVFTSMGFVLTDGVDTIYAEATGDYARSLVGHLNEGDRVRTQLSTGVRDWQDQQGQTRYENKTFINNIKKF
;
A
#
# COMPACT_ATOMS: atom_id res chain seq x y z
N MET A 1 8.09 -3.90 -10.44
CA MET A 1 7.36 -3.40 -11.62
C MET A 1 7.35 -1.89 -11.58
N GLU A 2 7.74 -1.25 -12.66
CA GLU A 2 7.76 0.21 -12.75
C GLU A 2 6.62 0.67 -13.64
N LYS A 3 5.82 1.64 -13.17
CA LYS A 3 4.68 2.16 -13.92
C LYS A 3 4.52 3.66 -13.69
N THR A 4 4.13 4.36 -14.76
CA THR A 4 3.66 5.74 -14.68
C THR A 4 2.15 5.71 -14.47
N MET A 5 1.69 6.32 -13.38
CA MET A 5 0.30 6.26 -12.99
C MET A 5 -0.18 7.62 -12.48
N LYS A 6 -1.48 7.75 -12.30
CA LYS A 6 -2.11 8.92 -11.70
C LYS A 6 -2.72 8.50 -10.37
N ILE A 7 -2.57 9.35 -9.35
CA ILE A 7 -3.22 9.10 -8.06
C ILE A 7 -4.70 9.43 -8.21
N GLN A 8 -5.53 8.41 -8.22
CA GLN A 8 -6.97 8.57 -8.29
C GLN A 8 -7.55 8.87 -6.91
N LYS A 9 -7.03 8.22 -5.88
CA LYS A 9 -7.47 8.42 -4.51
C LYS A 9 -6.30 8.24 -3.57
N LEU A 10 -6.24 9.11 -2.57
CA LEU A 10 -5.23 9.09 -1.53
C LEU A 10 -5.94 8.84 -0.20
N LEU A 11 -5.60 7.73 0.45
CA LEU A 11 -6.21 7.37 1.71
C LEU A 11 -5.38 7.89 2.88
N PRO A 12 -6.02 8.20 4.02
CA PRO A 12 -5.27 8.69 5.17
C PRO A 12 -4.25 7.67 5.65
N ILE A 13 -3.11 8.17 6.14
CA ILE A 13 -2.13 7.31 6.80
C ILE A 13 -2.75 6.71 8.06
N GLN A 14 -2.47 5.45 8.31
CA GLN A 14 -2.99 4.72 9.46
C GLN A 14 -1.85 4.06 10.23
N ASP A 15 -1.93 4.14 11.55
CA ASP A 15 -1.09 3.40 12.47
C ASP A 15 -1.94 2.32 13.13
N ARG A 16 -1.42 1.09 13.10
CA ARG A 16 -2.10 -0.05 13.70
C ARG A 16 -1.17 -0.68 14.73
N GLN A 17 -1.65 -0.80 15.97
CA GLN A 17 -0.89 -1.42 17.04
C GLN A 17 -1.10 -2.92 17.03
N TYR A 18 -0.02 -3.65 17.29
CA TYR A 18 -0.06 -5.10 17.41
C TYR A 18 1.01 -5.55 18.40
N THR A 19 0.89 -6.78 18.87
CA THR A 19 1.87 -7.40 19.74
C THR A 19 2.62 -8.45 18.94
N ASP A 20 3.96 -8.36 18.95
CA ASP A 20 4.78 -9.33 18.21
C ASP A 20 4.85 -10.67 18.95
N GLN A 21 5.59 -11.63 18.38
CA GLN A 21 5.71 -12.99 18.94
C GLN A 21 6.42 -13.01 20.28
N GLN A 22 7.17 -11.96 20.60
CA GLN A 22 7.89 -11.83 21.86
C GLN A 22 7.13 -11.05 22.92
N GLY A 23 5.85 -10.71 22.63
CA GLY A 23 5.01 -9.94 23.53
C GLY A 23 5.31 -8.45 23.54
N GLN A 24 6.11 -7.95 22.60
CA GLN A 24 6.46 -6.54 22.53
C GLN A 24 5.42 -5.76 21.75
N PRO A 25 4.98 -4.57 22.24
CA PRO A 25 4.08 -3.73 21.47
C PRO A 25 4.81 -3.15 20.25
N ARG A 26 4.13 -3.19 19.11
CA ARG A 26 4.66 -2.68 17.83
C ARG A 26 3.60 -1.84 17.15
N VAL A 27 4.04 -0.97 16.24
CA VAL A 27 3.15 -0.15 15.42
C VAL A 27 3.45 -0.44 13.95
N PHE A 28 2.39 -0.74 13.20
CA PHE A 28 2.47 -0.91 11.75
C PHE A 28 1.79 0.30 11.10
N THR A 29 2.55 1.02 10.30
CA THR A 29 2.08 2.21 9.59
C THR A 29 1.85 1.87 8.13
N SER A 30 0.72 2.26 7.59
CA SER A 30 0.41 2.07 6.17
C SER A 30 -0.36 3.26 5.61
N MET A 31 -0.20 3.49 4.32
CA MET A 31 -0.91 4.53 3.57
C MET A 31 -1.33 3.95 2.23
N GLY A 32 -2.63 3.98 1.97
CA GLY A 32 -3.20 3.38 0.77
C GLY A 32 -3.34 4.37 -0.36
N PHE A 33 -3.15 3.88 -1.59
CA PHE A 33 -3.28 4.65 -2.82
C PHE A 33 -4.14 3.87 -3.81
N VAL A 34 -5.05 4.56 -4.46
CA VAL A 34 -5.70 4.02 -5.67
C VAL A 34 -5.04 4.70 -6.85
N LEU A 35 -4.38 3.91 -7.68
CA LEU A 35 -3.57 4.37 -8.80
C LEU A 35 -4.17 3.86 -10.10
N THR A 36 -4.15 4.70 -11.13
CA THR A 36 -4.65 4.31 -12.45
C THR A 36 -3.72 4.76 -13.55
N ASP A 37 -3.63 3.97 -14.62
CA ASP A 37 -2.95 4.36 -15.84
C ASP A 37 -3.93 4.63 -17.00
N GLY A 38 -5.23 4.67 -16.68
CA GLY A 38 -6.28 4.84 -17.68
C GLY A 38 -6.85 3.52 -18.20
N VAL A 39 -6.14 2.42 -17.99
CA VAL A 39 -6.56 1.08 -18.37
C VAL A 39 -6.80 0.24 -17.13
N ASP A 40 -5.79 0.18 -16.27
CA ASP A 40 -5.85 -0.57 -15.02
C ASP A 40 -5.95 0.38 -13.84
N THR A 41 -6.64 -0.07 -12.81
CA THR A 41 -6.72 0.62 -11.52
C THR A 41 -6.32 -0.37 -10.45
N ILE A 42 -5.34 0.02 -9.64
CA ILE A 42 -4.81 -0.83 -8.57
C ILE A 42 -4.85 -0.12 -7.24
N TYR A 43 -4.97 -0.91 -6.18
CA TYR A 43 -4.77 -0.45 -4.81
C TYR A 43 -3.37 -0.87 -4.37
N ALA A 44 -2.58 0.08 -3.88
CA ALA A 44 -1.22 -0.19 -3.43
C ALA A 44 -0.97 0.53 -2.11
N GLU A 45 -0.09 -0.03 -1.29
CA GLU A 45 0.23 0.51 0.02
C GLU A 45 1.71 0.86 0.14
N ALA A 46 1.99 2.02 0.71
CA ALA A 46 3.29 2.35 1.27
C ALA A 46 3.26 2.02 2.77
N THR A 47 4.38 1.58 3.32
CA THR A 47 4.43 1.13 4.71
C THR A 47 5.60 1.76 5.46
N GLY A 48 5.49 1.76 6.81
CA GLY A 48 6.56 2.17 7.70
C GLY A 48 6.95 3.62 7.56
N ASP A 49 8.22 3.90 7.75
CA ASP A 49 8.75 5.27 7.68
C ASP A 49 8.61 5.87 6.30
N TYR A 50 8.65 5.03 5.27
CA TYR A 50 8.44 5.52 3.90
C TYR A 50 7.04 6.11 3.74
N ALA A 51 6.02 5.45 4.29
CA ALA A 51 4.66 5.98 4.27
C ALA A 51 4.59 7.35 4.98
N ARG A 52 5.23 7.47 6.12
CA ARG A 52 5.26 8.75 6.86
C ARG A 52 5.91 9.85 6.05
N SER A 53 6.96 9.53 5.29
CA SER A 53 7.66 10.50 4.46
C SER A 53 6.83 11.04 3.31
N LEU A 54 5.76 10.33 2.92
CA LEU A 54 4.92 10.74 1.80
C LEU A 54 3.77 11.66 2.20
N VAL A 55 3.48 11.78 3.50
CA VAL A 55 2.38 12.61 3.98
C VAL A 55 2.62 14.07 3.60
N GLY A 56 1.63 14.68 2.95
CA GLY A 56 1.70 16.07 2.56
C GLY A 56 2.47 16.37 1.28
N HIS A 57 3.09 15.36 0.66
CA HIS A 57 3.90 15.55 -0.55
C HIS A 57 3.18 15.14 -1.83
N LEU A 58 2.08 14.41 -1.73
CA LEU A 58 1.34 13.90 -2.87
C LEU A 58 -0.13 14.29 -2.74
N ASN A 59 -0.78 14.50 -3.88
CA ASN A 59 -2.19 14.89 -3.93
C ASN A 59 -2.92 14.04 -4.96
N GLU A 60 -4.24 13.93 -4.78
CA GLU A 60 -5.09 13.31 -5.78
C GLU A 60 -4.97 14.06 -7.09
N GLY A 61 -4.87 13.31 -8.19
CA GLY A 61 -4.69 13.86 -9.53
C GLY A 61 -3.23 13.95 -9.95
N ASP A 62 -2.27 13.79 -9.05
CA ASP A 62 -0.85 13.84 -9.39
C ASP A 62 -0.46 12.68 -10.29
N ARG A 63 0.36 12.98 -11.29
CA ARG A 63 1.05 11.95 -12.07
C ARG A 63 2.34 11.57 -11.38
N VAL A 64 2.55 10.27 -11.26
CA VAL A 64 3.67 9.73 -10.48
C VAL A 64 4.34 8.60 -11.25
N ARG A 65 5.63 8.45 -11.01
CA ARG A 65 6.38 7.25 -11.40
C ARG A 65 6.46 6.34 -10.18
N THR A 66 6.08 5.09 -10.37
CA THR A 66 5.99 4.15 -9.26
C THR A 66 6.84 2.91 -9.53
N GLN A 67 7.45 2.40 -8.45
CA GLN A 67 8.01 1.06 -8.41
C GLN A 67 7.17 0.24 -7.46
N LEU A 68 6.60 -0.85 -7.98
CA LEU A 68 5.62 -1.65 -7.26
C LEU A 68 6.10 -3.09 -7.15
N SER A 69 5.72 -3.73 -6.06
CA SER A 69 5.86 -5.18 -5.92
C SER A 69 4.54 -5.77 -5.51
N THR A 70 4.26 -6.97 -6.00
CA THR A 70 3.01 -7.69 -5.71
C THR A 70 3.35 -9.00 -5.06
N GLY A 71 2.69 -9.28 -3.93
CA GLY A 71 2.79 -10.54 -3.24
C GLY A 71 1.44 -11.20 -3.11
N VAL A 72 1.46 -12.44 -2.61
CA VAL A 72 0.26 -13.20 -2.33
C VAL A 72 0.16 -13.38 -0.83
N ARG A 73 -0.99 -13.07 -0.28
CA ARG A 73 -1.33 -13.38 1.10
C ARG A 73 -2.36 -14.49 1.10
N ASP A 74 -2.15 -15.50 1.93
CA ASP A 74 -3.13 -16.54 2.14
C ASP A 74 -3.65 -16.52 3.57
N TRP A 75 -4.89 -16.94 3.73
CA TRP A 75 -5.53 -17.00 5.05
C TRP A 75 -6.66 -18.01 5.00
N GLN A 76 -7.04 -18.52 6.17
CA GLN A 76 -8.17 -19.45 6.28
C GLN A 76 -9.42 -18.71 6.71
N ASP A 77 -10.51 -18.97 6.00
CA ASP A 77 -11.81 -18.41 6.36
C ASP A 77 -12.46 -19.22 7.49
N GLN A 78 -13.65 -18.81 7.89
CA GLN A 78 -14.39 -19.46 8.98
C GLN A 78 -14.76 -20.90 8.69
N GLN A 79 -14.75 -21.30 7.43
CA GLN A 79 -15.08 -22.66 6.98
C GLN A 79 -13.83 -23.51 6.78
N GLY A 80 -12.68 -23.00 7.12
CA GLY A 80 -11.40 -23.71 6.98
C GLY A 80 -10.85 -23.74 5.57
N GLN A 81 -11.45 -23.01 4.63
CA GLN A 81 -10.94 -22.93 3.26
C GLN A 81 -9.84 -21.90 3.16
N THR A 82 -8.77 -22.25 2.43
CA THR A 82 -7.67 -21.32 2.16
C THR A 82 -8.10 -20.32 1.10
N ARG A 83 -7.93 -19.04 1.43
CA ARG A 83 -8.21 -17.93 0.52
C ARG A 83 -6.90 -17.23 0.17
N TYR A 84 -6.86 -16.66 -1.01
CA TYR A 84 -5.69 -15.95 -1.52
C TYR A 84 -6.10 -14.55 -1.95
N GLU A 85 -5.22 -13.59 -1.69
CA GLU A 85 -5.38 -12.24 -2.22
C GLU A 85 -4.04 -11.68 -2.65
N ASN A 86 -4.07 -10.84 -3.66
CA ASN A 86 -2.88 -10.11 -4.11
C ASN A 86 -2.75 -8.84 -3.28
N LYS A 87 -1.51 -8.57 -2.85
CA LYS A 87 -1.18 -7.30 -2.22
C LYS A 87 -0.09 -6.62 -3.02
N THR A 88 -0.30 -5.35 -3.32
CA THR A 88 0.66 -4.54 -4.05
C THR A 88 1.22 -3.49 -3.12
N PHE A 89 2.54 -3.39 -3.08
CA PHE A 89 3.26 -2.43 -2.26
C PHE A 89 4.00 -1.44 -3.12
N ILE A 90 4.09 -0.22 -2.62
CA ILE A 90 4.85 0.85 -3.25
C ILE A 90 6.25 0.84 -2.68
N ASN A 91 7.23 0.48 -3.51
CA ASN A 91 8.64 0.54 -3.13
C ASN A 91 9.20 1.93 -3.33
N ASN A 92 8.71 2.64 -4.34
CA ASN A 92 9.08 4.03 -4.61
C ASN A 92 7.95 4.71 -5.37
N ILE A 93 7.68 5.97 -5.04
CA ILE A 93 6.72 6.80 -5.76
C ILE A 93 7.27 8.22 -5.83
N LYS A 94 7.33 8.76 -7.04
CA LYS A 94 7.83 10.12 -7.28
C LYS A 94 6.87 10.88 -8.17
N LYS A 95 6.57 12.10 -7.77
CA LYS A 95 5.77 13.03 -8.56
C LYS A 95 6.60 13.54 -9.72
N PHE A 96 5.96 13.66 -10.88
CA PHE A 96 6.56 14.31 -12.05
C PHE A 96 6.70 15.80 -11.86
#